data_806a6ce9d41b6526db2b7a1da6d1f65b
#
_entry.id   806a6ce9d41b6526db2b7a1da6d1f65b
#
_cell.length_a   1.000
_cell.length_b   1.000
_cell.length_c   1.000
_cell.angle_alpha   90.00
_cell.angle_beta   90.00
_cell.angle_gamma   90.00
#
_symmetry.space_group_name_H-M   'P 1'
#
loop_
_entity.id
_entity.type
_entity.pdbx_description
1 polymer ?
#
loop_
_entity_poly.entity_id
_entity_poly.type
_entity_poly.pdbx_seq_one_letter_code
_entity_poly.pdbx_strand_id
1 'polypeptide(L)'
;MLNQKNGFAVALVLVFAIASFVLTRPQSAPAVSGVSGLMTLTTMAQTATPYDVAMANQKPTLIEFYADWCTTCQSLSPTITALHEQWGDRINFVMLNIDDPQWASQVNQFQVNGVPNLTLLDNSHAVTDTFMGNIPKSLLESELTELLS
;
A
#
# COMPACT_ATOMS: atom_id res chain seq x y z
N MET A 1 -23.59 11.19 -56.58
CA MET A 1 -24.55 10.43 -55.75
C MET A 1 -23.77 9.41 -54.93
N LEU A 2 -23.48 9.69 -53.67
CA LEU A 2 -22.84 8.74 -52.78
C LEU A 2 -23.84 7.65 -52.42
N ASN A 3 -23.47 6.40 -52.67
CA ASN A 3 -24.32 5.25 -52.48
C ASN A 3 -24.63 5.09 -50.97
N GLN A 4 -25.86 5.29 -50.58
CA GLN A 4 -26.38 5.27 -49.20
C GLN A 4 -26.01 3.96 -48.45
N LYS A 5 -25.74 2.86 -49.17
CA LYS A 5 -25.31 1.59 -48.56
C LYS A 5 -23.86 1.60 -48.05
N ASN A 6 -22.97 2.42 -48.64
CA ASN A 6 -21.57 2.51 -48.23
C ASN A 6 -21.39 3.45 -47.04
N GLY A 7 -22.27 4.46 -46.85
CA GLY A 7 -22.24 5.35 -45.69
C GLY A 7 -22.57 4.63 -44.39
N PHE A 8 -23.48 3.68 -44.41
CA PHE A 8 -23.88 2.91 -43.22
C PHE A 8 -22.74 1.96 -42.75
N ALA A 9 -22.03 1.34 -43.69
CA ALA A 9 -20.91 0.46 -43.40
C ALA A 9 -19.72 1.23 -42.81
N VAL A 10 -19.42 2.42 -43.36
CA VAL A 10 -18.32 3.28 -42.85
C VAL A 10 -18.65 3.82 -41.44
N ALA A 11 -19.88 4.21 -41.19
CA ALA A 11 -20.31 4.68 -39.87
C ALA A 11 -20.22 3.55 -38.82
N LEU A 12 -20.56 2.33 -39.18
CA LEU A 12 -20.49 1.18 -38.27
C LEU A 12 -19.06 0.80 -37.92
N VAL A 13 -18.14 0.85 -38.89
CA VAL A 13 -16.70 0.59 -38.66
C VAL A 13 -16.09 1.66 -37.77
N LEU A 14 -16.46 2.93 -37.94
CA LEU A 14 -15.96 4.03 -37.11
C LEU A 14 -16.45 3.90 -35.65
N VAL A 15 -17.70 3.51 -35.44
CA VAL A 15 -18.24 3.30 -34.08
C VAL A 15 -17.53 2.14 -33.37
N PHE A 16 -17.24 1.02 -34.06
CA PHE A 16 -16.48 -0.08 -33.49
C PHE A 16 -15.03 0.29 -33.19
N ALA A 17 -14.37 1.10 -34.04
CA ALA A 17 -13.02 1.55 -33.82
C ALA A 17 -12.91 2.48 -32.60
N ILE A 18 -13.88 3.37 -32.39
CA ILE A 18 -13.93 4.26 -31.23
C ILE A 18 -14.24 3.46 -29.94
N ALA A 19 -15.16 2.51 -29.99
CA ALA A 19 -15.49 1.65 -28.85
C ALA A 19 -14.28 0.81 -28.40
N SER A 20 -13.50 0.26 -29.34
CA SER A 20 -12.29 -0.50 -29.04
C SER A 20 -11.19 0.36 -28.43
N PHE A 21 -11.08 1.63 -28.84
CA PHE A 21 -10.06 2.55 -28.31
C PHE A 21 -10.36 3.01 -26.88
N VAL A 22 -11.65 3.11 -26.51
CA VAL A 22 -12.06 3.49 -25.14
C VAL A 22 -11.85 2.34 -24.16
N LEU A 23 -12.04 1.08 -24.61
CA LEU A 23 -11.87 -0.11 -23.75
C LEU A 23 -10.39 -0.50 -23.50
N THR A 24 -9.46 -0.02 -24.34
CA THR A 24 -8.02 -0.37 -24.25
C THR A 24 -7.16 0.74 -23.64
N ARG A 25 -7.74 1.79 -23.04
CA ARG A 25 -6.94 2.76 -22.29
C ARG A 25 -6.33 2.07 -21.08
N PRO A 26 -4.99 1.97 -20.97
CA PRO A 26 -4.38 1.55 -19.73
C PRO A 26 -4.81 2.56 -18.67
N GLN A 27 -5.45 2.06 -17.62
CA GLN A 27 -5.78 2.86 -16.45
C GLN A 27 -4.46 3.21 -15.78
N SER A 28 -3.92 4.38 -16.09
CA SER A 28 -2.78 4.94 -15.35
C SER A 28 -3.23 5.08 -13.91
N ALA A 29 -2.64 4.29 -13.02
CA ALA A 29 -2.79 4.54 -11.60
C ALA A 29 -2.45 6.02 -11.34
N PRO A 30 -3.24 6.76 -10.55
CA PRO A 30 -2.94 8.15 -10.26
C PRO A 30 -1.54 8.22 -9.65
N ALA A 31 -0.62 8.91 -10.33
CA ALA A 31 0.66 9.23 -9.74
C ALA A 31 0.38 10.12 -8.53
N VAL A 32 0.54 9.57 -7.33
CA VAL A 32 0.41 10.31 -6.08
C VAL A 32 1.48 11.39 -6.12
N SER A 33 1.09 12.67 -6.21
CA SER A 33 2.06 13.77 -6.14
C SER A 33 2.76 13.70 -4.78
N GLY A 34 4.07 13.95 -4.73
CA GLY A 34 4.88 13.78 -3.52
C GLY A 34 4.28 14.46 -2.27
N VAL A 35 3.64 15.63 -2.44
CA VAL A 35 2.95 16.33 -1.33
C VAL A 35 1.76 15.53 -0.80
N SER A 36 0.95 14.94 -1.69
CA SER A 36 -0.20 14.11 -1.30
C SER A 36 0.25 12.82 -0.58
N GLY A 37 1.30 12.18 -1.09
CA GLY A 37 1.87 10.99 -0.48
C GLY A 37 2.44 11.24 0.92
N LEU A 38 3.14 12.36 1.12
CA LEU A 38 3.66 12.75 2.43
C LEU A 38 2.53 13.07 3.42
N MET A 39 1.49 13.78 3.01
CA MET A 39 0.32 14.06 3.86
C MET A 39 -0.38 12.77 4.30
N THR A 40 -0.53 11.81 3.38
CA THR A 40 -1.11 10.51 3.70
C THR A 40 -0.24 9.75 4.70
N LEU A 41 1.07 9.67 4.47
CA LEU A 41 2.03 9.01 5.36
C LEU A 41 2.00 9.61 6.78
N THR A 42 2.02 10.95 6.89
CA THR A 42 1.93 11.66 8.17
C THR A 42 0.61 11.37 8.90
N THR A 43 -0.52 11.37 8.18
CA THR A 43 -1.83 11.08 8.76
C THR A 43 -1.89 9.64 9.27
N MET A 44 -1.37 8.69 8.50
CA MET A 44 -1.29 7.29 8.91
C MET A 44 -0.46 7.11 10.17
N ALA A 45 0.71 7.76 10.24
CA ALA A 45 1.57 7.69 11.42
C ALA A 45 0.88 8.23 12.69
N GLN A 46 0.05 9.27 12.55
CA GLN A 46 -0.73 9.83 13.66
C GLN A 46 -1.88 8.92 14.12
N THR A 47 -2.42 8.08 13.23
CA THR A 47 -3.55 7.17 13.52
C THR A 47 -3.12 5.73 13.72
N ALA A 48 -1.84 5.43 13.54
CA ALA A 48 -1.26 4.10 13.75
C ALA A 48 -1.39 3.67 15.22
N THR A 49 -1.46 2.35 15.42
CA THR A 49 -1.41 1.77 16.77
C THR A 49 -0.06 2.11 17.41
N PRO A 50 0.00 2.70 18.61
CA PRO A 50 1.26 2.90 19.31
C PRO A 50 2.01 1.58 19.51
N TYR A 51 3.33 1.59 19.39
CA TYR A 51 4.17 0.39 19.45
C TYR A 51 3.99 -0.38 20.78
N ASP A 52 3.98 0.33 21.88
CA ASP A 52 3.80 -0.25 23.22
C ASP A 52 2.41 -0.88 23.40
N VAL A 53 1.37 -0.27 22.81
CA VAL A 53 0.00 -0.82 22.80
C VAL A 53 -0.06 -2.09 21.96
N ALA A 54 0.58 -2.11 20.78
CA ALA A 54 0.65 -3.29 19.94
C ALA A 54 1.38 -4.44 20.64
N MET A 55 2.49 -4.15 21.30
CA MET A 55 3.27 -5.16 22.04
C MET A 55 2.62 -5.61 23.36
N ALA A 56 1.61 -4.89 23.86
CA ALA A 56 0.89 -5.27 25.06
C ALA A 56 -0.37 -6.13 24.81
N ASN A 57 -0.74 -6.33 23.56
CA ASN A 57 -1.89 -7.16 23.16
C ASN A 57 -1.44 -8.36 22.33
N GLN A 58 -2.35 -9.33 22.09
CA GLN A 58 -2.06 -10.57 21.35
C GLN A 58 -2.58 -10.53 19.90
N LYS A 59 -2.72 -9.34 19.31
CA LYS A 59 -3.06 -9.25 17.90
C LYS A 59 -1.78 -9.34 17.06
N PRO A 60 -1.84 -10.02 15.90
CA PRO A 60 -0.78 -9.90 14.92
C PRO A 60 -0.49 -8.43 14.59
N THR A 61 0.72 -8.14 14.21
CA THR A 61 1.16 -6.76 14.00
C THR A 61 1.90 -6.60 12.68
N LEU A 62 1.53 -5.61 11.89
CA LEU A 62 2.34 -5.10 10.78
C LEU A 62 3.04 -3.83 11.24
N ILE A 63 4.37 -3.85 11.26
CA ILE A 63 5.20 -2.68 11.54
C ILE A 63 5.73 -2.15 10.22
N GLU A 64 5.45 -0.88 9.91
CA GLU A 64 6.11 -0.13 8.84
C GLU A 64 7.21 0.76 9.42
N PHE A 65 8.46 0.47 9.07
CA PHE A 65 9.56 1.41 9.26
C PHE A 65 9.62 2.32 8.04
N TYR A 66 9.55 3.62 8.29
CA TYR A 66 9.45 4.63 7.23
C TYR A 66 10.33 5.86 7.53
N ALA A 67 10.43 6.76 6.56
CA ALA A 67 10.97 8.11 6.74
C ALA A 67 10.15 9.11 5.91
N ASP A 68 10.07 10.36 6.36
CA ASP A 68 9.29 11.39 5.66
C ASP A 68 9.82 11.68 4.26
N TRP A 69 11.14 11.57 4.05
CA TRP A 69 11.79 11.74 2.76
C TRP A 69 11.67 10.54 1.81
N CYS A 70 11.16 9.42 2.29
CA CYS A 70 11.09 8.17 1.52
C CYS A 70 9.93 8.21 0.52
N THR A 71 10.23 8.47 -0.75
CA THR A 71 9.22 8.53 -1.83
C THR A 71 8.51 7.19 -2.05
N THR A 72 9.19 6.07 -1.82
CA THR A 72 8.59 4.73 -1.91
C THR A 72 7.60 4.51 -0.77
N CYS A 73 7.88 4.97 0.46
CA CYS A 73 6.94 4.93 1.58
C CYS A 73 5.68 5.75 1.26
N GLN A 74 5.88 6.97 0.73
CA GLN A 74 4.77 7.82 0.30
C GLN A 74 3.90 7.16 -0.77
N SER A 75 4.49 6.43 -1.72
CA SER A 75 3.73 5.72 -2.76
C SER A 75 3.05 4.44 -2.24
N LEU A 76 3.56 3.83 -1.17
CA LEU A 76 2.98 2.66 -0.52
C LEU A 76 1.81 3.02 0.40
N SER A 77 1.78 4.25 0.94
CA SER A 77 0.79 4.67 1.96
C SER A 77 -0.67 4.44 1.57
N PRO A 78 -1.16 4.64 0.32
CA PRO A 78 -2.53 4.30 -0.02
C PRO A 78 -2.85 2.79 0.12
N THR A 79 -1.86 1.95 -0.17
CA THR A 79 -2.00 0.49 0.01
C THR A 79 -2.13 0.14 1.49
N ILE A 80 -1.24 0.65 2.34
CA ILE A 80 -1.29 0.40 3.79
C ILE A 80 -2.58 0.96 4.41
N THR A 81 -3.03 2.15 3.98
CA THR A 81 -4.33 2.71 4.41
C THR A 81 -5.48 1.75 4.11
N ALA A 82 -5.56 1.23 2.88
CA ALA A 82 -6.62 0.31 2.50
C ALA A 82 -6.56 -1.02 3.28
N LEU A 83 -5.36 -1.51 3.60
CA LEU A 83 -5.17 -2.69 4.45
C LEU A 83 -5.59 -2.41 5.89
N HIS A 84 -5.26 -1.24 6.42
CA HIS A 84 -5.67 -0.83 7.78
C HIS A 84 -7.20 -0.70 7.88
N GLU A 85 -7.85 -0.11 6.87
CA GLU A 85 -9.33 -0.04 6.82
C GLU A 85 -9.98 -1.44 6.82
N GLN A 86 -9.34 -2.41 6.18
CA GLN A 86 -9.87 -3.76 6.06
C GLN A 86 -9.61 -4.65 7.29
N TRP A 87 -8.45 -4.52 7.94
CA TRP A 87 -8.01 -5.44 9.01
C TRP A 87 -7.61 -4.77 10.32
N GLY A 88 -7.72 -3.45 10.46
CA GLY A 88 -7.29 -2.73 11.66
C GLY A 88 -7.95 -3.19 12.96
N ASP A 89 -9.15 -3.79 12.88
CA ASP A 89 -9.81 -4.39 14.05
C ASP A 89 -9.13 -5.69 14.50
N ARG A 90 -8.41 -6.38 13.60
CA ARG A 90 -7.82 -7.71 13.82
C ARG A 90 -6.29 -7.70 13.88
N ILE A 91 -5.66 -6.73 13.26
CA ILE A 91 -4.21 -6.56 13.13
C ILE A 91 -3.83 -5.18 13.64
N ASN A 92 -2.75 -5.08 14.41
CA ASN A 92 -2.16 -3.78 14.73
C ASN A 92 -1.37 -3.26 13.52
N PHE A 93 -1.58 -2.01 13.15
CA PHE A 93 -0.76 -1.30 12.16
C PHE A 93 0.09 -0.27 12.91
N VAL A 94 1.38 -0.51 12.96
CA VAL A 94 2.37 0.31 13.68
C VAL A 94 3.27 1.02 12.67
N MET A 95 3.58 2.29 12.91
CA MET A 95 4.46 3.07 12.05
C MET A 95 5.59 3.69 12.86
N LEU A 96 6.84 3.38 12.49
CA LEU A 96 8.05 3.83 13.18
C LEU A 96 8.93 4.63 12.22
N ASN A 97 9.08 5.94 12.48
CA ASN A 97 9.97 6.78 11.70
C ASN A 97 11.43 6.49 12.11
N ILE A 98 12.26 6.03 11.17
CA ILE A 98 13.66 5.67 11.44
C ILE A 98 14.53 6.87 11.80
N ASP A 99 14.09 8.08 11.47
CA ASP A 99 14.81 9.33 11.82
C ASP A 99 14.52 9.77 13.27
N ASP A 100 13.51 9.16 13.94
CA ASP A 100 13.22 9.42 15.33
C ASP A 100 14.12 8.57 16.25
N PRO A 101 15.00 9.18 17.06
CA PRO A 101 15.93 8.45 17.92
C PRO A 101 15.26 7.50 18.92
N GLN A 102 13.99 7.73 19.28
CA GLN A 102 13.26 6.86 20.19
C GLN A 102 13.15 5.42 19.64
N TRP A 103 13.17 5.24 18.32
CA TRP A 103 13.01 3.95 17.64
C TRP A 103 14.34 3.27 17.28
N ALA A 104 15.47 3.84 17.67
CA ALA A 104 16.79 3.27 17.33
C ALA A 104 16.97 1.81 17.80
N SER A 105 16.39 1.46 18.96
CA SER A 105 16.41 0.07 19.45
C SER A 105 15.59 -0.87 18.59
N GLN A 106 14.41 -0.45 18.14
CA GLN A 106 13.55 -1.24 17.25
C GLN A 106 14.16 -1.39 15.86
N VAL A 107 14.72 -0.32 15.30
CA VAL A 107 15.48 -0.37 14.04
C VAL A 107 16.58 -1.43 14.09
N ASN A 108 17.35 -1.47 15.18
CA ASN A 108 18.38 -2.49 15.38
C ASN A 108 17.80 -3.89 15.62
N GLN A 109 16.78 -4.02 16.47
CA GLN A 109 16.13 -5.28 16.82
C GLN A 109 15.58 -5.99 15.56
N PHE A 110 14.89 -5.25 14.70
CA PHE A 110 14.28 -5.76 13.47
C PHE A 110 15.24 -5.71 12.27
N GLN A 111 16.52 -5.38 12.47
CA GLN A 111 17.56 -5.34 11.45
C GLN A 111 17.18 -4.50 10.21
N VAL A 112 16.57 -3.35 10.43
CA VAL A 112 16.10 -2.48 9.37
C VAL A 112 17.28 -1.84 8.64
N ASN A 113 17.47 -2.21 7.37
CA ASN A 113 18.58 -1.75 6.53
C ASN A 113 18.15 -0.77 5.43
N GLY A 114 16.85 -0.46 5.34
CA GLY A 114 16.27 0.46 4.35
C GLY A 114 14.78 0.61 4.55
N VAL A 115 14.18 1.61 3.90
CA VAL A 115 12.75 1.94 4.01
C VAL A 115 12.08 2.05 2.62
N PRO A 116 10.78 1.71 2.49
CA PRO A 116 9.95 1.12 3.54
C PRO A 116 10.39 -0.31 3.88
N ASN A 117 10.34 -0.65 5.15
CA ASN A 117 10.48 -2.02 5.62
C ASN A 117 9.18 -2.39 6.36
N LEU A 118 8.55 -3.47 5.92
CA LEU A 118 7.33 -4.00 6.51
C LEU A 118 7.68 -5.30 7.22
N THR A 119 7.54 -5.32 8.54
CA THR A 119 7.78 -6.50 9.37
C THR A 119 6.47 -7.03 9.91
N LEU A 120 6.17 -8.30 9.66
CA LEU A 120 5.00 -8.99 10.18
C LEU A 120 5.35 -9.75 11.45
N LEU A 121 4.51 -9.59 12.46
CA LEU A 121 4.61 -10.33 13.72
C LEU A 121 3.32 -11.11 13.94
N ASP A 122 3.46 -12.36 14.37
CA ASP A 122 2.33 -13.16 14.84
C ASP A 122 1.78 -12.67 16.20
N ASN A 123 0.78 -13.38 16.73
CA ASN A 123 0.16 -13.08 18.03
C ASN A 123 1.07 -13.32 19.23
N SER A 124 2.23 -13.95 19.04
CA SER A 124 3.29 -14.12 20.05
C SER A 124 4.39 -13.06 19.89
N HIS A 125 4.26 -12.16 18.93
CA HIS A 125 5.23 -11.13 18.51
C HIS A 125 6.52 -11.71 17.91
N ALA A 126 6.48 -12.98 17.44
CA ALA A 126 7.55 -13.54 16.63
C ALA A 126 7.46 -12.97 15.20
N VAL A 127 8.63 -12.64 14.62
CA VAL A 127 8.69 -12.19 13.21
C VAL A 127 8.36 -13.40 12.32
N THR A 128 7.34 -13.25 11.48
CA THR A 128 6.97 -14.24 10.46
C THR A 128 7.58 -13.88 9.11
N ASP A 129 7.49 -12.60 8.71
CA ASP A 129 7.97 -12.13 7.43
C ASP A 129 8.51 -10.69 7.49
N THR A 130 9.35 -10.36 6.51
CA THR A 130 9.87 -9.00 6.31
C THR A 130 9.96 -8.67 4.83
N PHE A 131 9.38 -7.55 4.44
CA PHE A 131 9.38 -7.05 3.06
C PHE A 131 10.05 -5.69 2.99
N MET A 132 10.72 -5.41 1.88
CA MET A 132 11.38 -4.11 1.67
C MET A 132 10.98 -3.54 0.31
N GLY A 133 10.72 -2.25 0.26
CA GLY A 133 10.41 -1.52 -0.96
C GLY A 133 8.92 -1.47 -1.30
N ASN A 134 8.60 -1.33 -2.58
CA ASN A 134 7.21 -1.22 -3.05
C ASN A 134 6.58 -2.60 -3.21
N ILE A 135 5.80 -3.02 -2.21
CA ILE A 135 5.19 -4.34 -2.14
C ILE A 135 3.81 -4.33 -2.81
N PRO A 136 3.49 -5.27 -3.71
CA PRO A 136 2.15 -5.40 -4.29
C PRO A 136 1.10 -5.64 -3.21
N LYS A 137 -0.04 -4.91 -3.30
CA LYS A 137 -1.14 -5.05 -2.35
C LYS A 137 -1.60 -6.51 -2.19
N SER A 138 -1.71 -7.24 -3.30
CA SER A 138 -2.16 -8.64 -3.30
C SER A 138 -1.24 -9.56 -2.50
N LEU A 139 0.08 -9.29 -2.48
CA LEU A 139 1.02 -10.06 -1.66
C LEU A 139 0.77 -9.77 -0.18
N LEU A 140 0.69 -8.49 0.21
CA LEU A 140 0.40 -8.13 1.59
C LEU A 140 -0.95 -8.68 2.06
N GLU A 141 -1.99 -8.67 1.20
CA GLU A 141 -3.29 -9.28 1.51
C GLU A 141 -3.18 -10.78 1.79
N SER A 142 -2.38 -11.50 1.00
CA SER A 142 -2.13 -12.93 1.20
C SER A 142 -1.47 -13.20 2.54
N GLU A 143 -0.38 -12.48 2.83
CA GLU A 143 0.38 -12.63 4.07
C GLU A 143 -0.45 -12.27 5.32
N LEU A 144 -1.20 -11.16 5.28
CA LEU A 144 -2.08 -10.78 6.38
C LEU A 144 -3.22 -11.78 6.60
N THR A 145 -3.70 -12.44 5.53
CA THR A 145 -4.72 -13.49 5.63
C THR A 145 -4.12 -14.74 6.29
N GLU A 146 -2.92 -15.12 5.92
CA GLU A 146 -2.20 -16.26 6.51
C GLU A 146 -1.91 -16.01 8.00
N LEU A 147 -1.49 -14.80 8.33
CA LEU A 147 -1.20 -14.38 9.71
C LEU A 147 -2.43 -14.48 10.64
N LEU A 148 -3.64 -14.45 10.07
CA LEU A 148 -4.91 -14.53 10.80
C LEU A 148 -5.52 -15.94 10.83
N SER A 149 -4.90 -16.92 10.17
CA SER A 149 -5.38 -18.30 10.13
C SER A 149 -4.91 -19.10 11.33
#